data_27f6dc5b8233c369a8865483783634cd
#
_entry.id   27f6dc5b8233c369a8865483783634cd
#
_cell.length_a   1.000
_cell.length_b   1.000
_cell.length_c   1.000
_cell.angle_alpha   90.00
_cell.angle_beta   90.00
_cell.angle_gamma   90.00
#
_symmetry.space_group_name_H-M   'P 1'
#
loop_
_entity.id
_entity.type
_entity.pdbx_description
1 polymer ?
#
loop_
_entity_poly.entity_id
_entity_poly.type
_entity_poly.pdbx_seq_one_letter_code
_entity_poly.pdbx_strand_id
1 'polypeptide(L)'
;MSSEKRSQDLIHQKGFDIYRNSSYAYDAPSEYRKIKIGVKNLEDAILNLGSYKTEMPRHLHISKPAIYKALAENDLCELRRISNHYYNVSGIYSRVCNYFAFLYRYDWYVAPEIYDDSIKEEKVLKDFSKMLDYLDNSYLKKKFGEIALSVIKNGCYYGYIVPSSKGMVLQPLPVDFCRSRFFVEDNPAVEFNMKFFDTFKDISYRMRVLKLFPEEFQKGYVLYKQGKLISTEYGDCEGGWYLLDPANTVKFNFNGSDVPLFVNSIPSILDLDAAQDLDRRKQM
;
A
#
# COMPACT_ATOMS: atom_id res chain seq x y z
N MET A 1 -28.38 28.15 -21.07
CA MET A 1 -27.07 27.57 -20.69
C MET A 1 -27.24 27.01 -19.30
N SER A 2 -27.31 25.72 -19.21
CA SER A 2 -27.87 24.97 -18.08
C SER A 2 -26.96 24.97 -16.85
N SER A 3 -27.61 24.83 -15.69
CA SER A 3 -26.96 24.69 -14.37
C SER A 3 -25.93 23.57 -14.31
N GLU A 4 -26.08 22.53 -15.13
CA GLU A 4 -25.15 21.40 -15.27
C GLU A 4 -23.73 21.79 -15.74
N LYS A 5 -23.64 22.73 -16.70
CA LYS A 5 -22.32 23.21 -17.15
C LYS A 5 -21.60 24.01 -16.07
N ARG A 6 -22.32 24.76 -15.25
CA ARG A 6 -21.72 25.48 -14.11
C ARG A 6 -21.21 24.58 -12.99
N SER A 7 -21.90 23.49 -12.70
CA SER A 7 -21.45 22.54 -11.68
C SER A 7 -20.25 21.71 -12.16
N GLN A 8 -20.21 21.32 -13.45
CA GLN A 8 -19.05 20.64 -14.02
C GLN A 8 -17.81 21.54 -14.07
N ASP A 9 -17.99 22.82 -14.42
CA ASP A 9 -16.88 23.79 -14.42
C ASP A 9 -16.35 24.08 -13.01
N LEU A 10 -17.22 24.11 -11.99
CA LEU A 10 -16.83 24.26 -10.57
C LEU A 10 -16.09 23.04 -10.02
N ILE A 11 -16.49 21.83 -10.42
CA ILE A 11 -15.82 20.59 -10.03
C ILE A 11 -14.44 20.51 -10.69
N HIS A 12 -14.33 20.90 -11.97
CA HIS A 12 -13.05 20.98 -12.67
C HIS A 12 -12.13 22.07 -12.12
N GLN A 13 -12.64 23.24 -11.78
CA GLN A 13 -11.84 24.33 -11.22
C GLN A 13 -11.31 24.02 -9.82
N LYS A 14 -12.14 23.48 -8.91
CA LYS A 14 -11.68 23.08 -7.58
C LYS A 14 -10.66 21.93 -7.63
N GLY A 15 -10.84 20.96 -8.52
CA GLY A 15 -9.86 19.89 -8.73
C GLY A 15 -8.51 20.40 -9.25
N PHE A 16 -8.50 21.46 -10.08
CA PHE A 16 -7.28 22.05 -10.65
C PHE A 16 -6.54 22.97 -9.68
N ASP A 17 -7.26 23.69 -8.81
CA ASP A 17 -6.66 24.60 -7.82
C ASP A 17 -5.97 23.86 -6.67
N ILE A 18 -6.43 22.67 -6.32
CA ILE A 18 -5.78 21.81 -5.32
C ILE A 18 -4.38 21.35 -5.77
N TYR A 19 -4.15 21.18 -7.08
CA TYR A 19 -2.83 20.83 -7.61
C TYR A 19 -1.83 21.98 -7.63
N ARG A 20 -2.31 23.22 -7.67
CA ARG A 20 -1.43 24.41 -7.77
C ARG A 20 -0.81 24.82 -6.44
N ASN A 21 -1.39 24.41 -5.32
CA ASN A 21 -0.95 24.81 -3.98
C ASN A 21 -0.45 23.62 -3.15
N SER A 22 0.75 23.13 -3.49
CA SER A 22 1.51 22.22 -2.60
C SER A 22 1.89 22.87 -1.24
N SER A 23 1.58 24.16 -1.06
CA SER A 23 1.77 24.91 0.20
C SER A 23 0.73 24.59 1.28
N TYR A 24 -0.39 23.96 0.96
CA TYR A 24 -1.42 23.58 1.96
C TYR A 24 -0.99 22.53 2.99
N ALA A 25 0.19 21.94 2.84
CA ALA A 25 0.74 21.07 3.88
C ALA A 25 1.05 21.81 5.20
N TYR A 26 1.07 23.13 5.20
CA TYR A 26 1.42 23.95 6.38
C TYR A 26 0.25 24.25 7.31
N ASP A 27 -1.00 24.27 6.82
CA ASP A 27 -2.18 24.68 7.60
C ASP A 27 -3.09 23.54 8.07
N ALA A 28 -2.63 22.28 7.93
CA ALA A 28 -3.35 21.16 8.50
C ALA A 28 -3.43 21.26 10.03
N PRO A 29 -4.61 20.99 10.65
CA PRO A 29 -4.76 20.97 12.11
C PRO A 29 -3.67 20.12 12.77
N SER A 30 -3.26 20.51 13.99
CA SER A 30 -2.14 19.89 14.69
C SER A 30 -2.25 18.37 14.83
N GLU A 31 -3.47 17.84 14.95
CA GLU A 31 -3.75 16.40 14.98
C GLU A 31 -3.48 15.73 13.64
N TYR A 32 -3.83 16.38 12.55
CA TYR A 32 -3.57 15.89 11.19
C TYR A 32 -2.07 15.89 10.86
N ARG A 33 -1.32 16.88 11.38
CA ARG A 33 0.15 16.90 11.30
C ARG A 33 0.77 15.72 12.05
N LYS A 34 0.25 15.41 13.25
CA LYS A 34 0.76 14.27 14.05
C LYS A 34 0.54 12.94 13.32
N ILE A 35 -0.64 12.74 12.73
CA ILE A 35 -0.95 11.52 11.96
C ILE A 35 -0.08 11.45 10.70
N LYS A 36 0.05 12.54 9.93
CA LYS A 36 0.90 12.58 8.72
C LYS A 36 2.38 12.35 9.02
N ILE A 37 2.90 12.95 10.07
CA ILE A 37 4.30 12.76 10.50
C ILE A 37 4.50 11.32 10.96
N GLY A 38 3.52 10.75 11.68
CA GLY A 38 3.55 9.37 12.10
C GLY A 38 3.58 8.40 10.90
N VAL A 39 2.69 8.59 9.93
CA VAL A 39 2.64 7.76 8.70
C VAL A 39 3.92 7.89 7.88
N LYS A 40 4.44 9.09 7.68
CA LYS A 40 5.69 9.29 6.94
C LYS A 40 6.88 8.63 7.64
N ASN A 41 6.99 8.79 8.95
CA ASN A 41 8.05 8.13 9.73
C ASN A 41 7.90 6.61 9.74
N LEU A 42 6.68 6.10 9.65
CA LEU A 42 6.41 4.68 9.55
C LEU A 42 6.75 4.15 8.16
N GLU A 43 6.38 4.86 7.09
CA GLU A 43 6.79 4.52 5.73
C GLU A 43 8.32 4.49 5.62
N ASP A 44 9.01 5.48 6.16
CA ASP A 44 10.47 5.51 6.22
C ASP A 44 11.04 4.36 7.06
N ALA A 45 10.40 4.00 8.18
CA ALA A 45 10.81 2.88 9.01
C ALA A 45 10.60 1.53 8.29
N ILE A 46 9.48 1.35 7.58
CA ILE A 46 9.18 0.16 6.78
C ILE A 46 10.15 0.06 5.60
N LEU A 47 10.41 1.19 4.90
CA LEU A 47 11.38 1.25 3.82
C LEU A 47 12.79 0.93 4.30
N ASN A 48 13.18 1.47 5.46
CA ASN A 48 14.47 1.18 6.08
C ASN A 48 14.58 -0.29 6.54
N LEU A 49 13.50 -0.89 7.04
CA LEU A 49 13.48 -2.34 7.32
C LEU A 49 13.65 -3.18 6.06
N GLY A 50 12.99 -2.78 4.97
CA GLY A 50 13.22 -3.36 3.66
C GLY A 50 14.68 -3.26 3.24
N SER A 51 15.33 -2.12 3.46
CA SER A 51 16.74 -1.91 3.14
C SER A 51 17.69 -2.66 4.07
N TYR A 52 17.36 -2.81 5.36
CA TYR A 52 18.17 -3.63 6.28
C TYR A 52 18.14 -5.13 5.97
N LYS A 53 17.04 -5.63 5.44
CA LYS A 53 16.97 -7.00 4.91
C LYS A 53 17.55 -7.11 3.48
N THR A 54 17.62 -6.01 2.78
CA THR A 54 18.13 -5.91 1.40
C THR A 54 19.47 -5.18 1.33
N GLU A 55 20.38 -5.33 2.29
CA GLU A 55 21.80 -5.28 1.97
C GLU A 55 22.14 -6.50 1.08
N MET A 56 21.38 -6.63 0.02
CA MET A 56 21.81 -7.45 -1.09
C MET A 56 23.03 -6.74 -1.69
N PRO A 57 24.19 -7.41 -1.74
CA PRO A 57 25.32 -6.88 -2.49
C PRO A 57 24.79 -6.48 -3.87
N ARG A 58 25.15 -5.30 -4.36
CA ARG A 58 24.72 -4.79 -5.68
C ARG A 58 25.04 -5.75 -6.84
N HIS A 59 25.72 -6.85 -6.57
CA HIS A 59 26.18 -7.90 -7.47
C HIS A 59 25.48 -9.25 -7.24
N LEU A 60 24.38 -9.33 -6.48
CA LEU A 60 23.66 -10.59 -6.39
C LEU A 60 22.96 -10.88 -7.72
N HIS A 61 23.63 -11.66 -8.56
CA HIS A 61 23.03 -12.22 -9.76
C HIS A 61 21.98 -13.24 -9.35
N ILE A 62 20.71 -12.83 -9.35
CA ILE A 62 19.61 -13.76 -9.23
C ILE A 62 19.58 -14.56 -10.53
N SER A 63 19.84 -15.86 -10.42
CA SER A 63 19.86 -16.72 -11.58
C SER A 63 18.44 -17.07 -12.06
N LYS A 64 18.26 -17.26 -13.37
CA LYS A 64 16.97 -17.68 -13.92
C LYS A 64 16.41 -18.95 -13.27
N PRO A 65 17.22 -20.02 -13.01
CA PRO A 65 16.72 -21.20 -12.30
C PRO A 65 16.14 -20.88 -10.92
N ALA A 66 16.71 -19.92 -10.19
CA ALA A 66 16.19 -19.50 -8.89
C ALA A 66 14.81 -18.82 -9.02
N ILE A 67 14.62 -18.01 -10.10
CA ILE A 67 13.33 -17.37 -10.37
C ILE A 67 12.27 -18.43 -10.72
N TYR A 68 12.59 -19.35 -11.62
CA TYR A 68 11.67 -20.43 -12.00
C TYR A 68 11.33 -21.35 -10.83
N LYS A 69 12.29 -21.61 -9.95
CA LYS A 69 12.06 -22.39 -8.73
C LYS A 69 11.07 -21.67 -7.81
N ALA A 70 11.31 -20.38 -7.54
CA ALA A 70 10.41 -19.59 -6.69
C ALA A 70 8.99 -19.51 -7.27
N LEU A 71 8.86 -19.41 -8.59
CA LEU A 71 7.56 -19.45 -9.29
C LEU A 71 6.87 -20.82 -9.16
N ALA A 72 7.62 -21.92 -9.33
CA ALA A 72 7.09 -23.27 -9.24
C ALA A 72 6.64 -23.63 -7.81
N GLU A 73 7.38 -23.16 -6.83
CA GLU A 73 7.10 -23.37 -5.41
C GLU A 73 6.08 -22.36 -4.85
N ASN A 74 5.69 -21.35 -5.63
CA ASN A 74 4.86 -20.24 -5.21
C ASN A 74 5.39 -19.54 -3.93
N ASP A 75 6.71 -19.41 -3.84
CA ASP A 75 7.37 -18.72 -2.73
C ASP A 75 7.20 -17.20 -2.85
N LEU A 76 6.09 -16.70 -2.30
CA LEU A 76 5.73 -15.29 -2.37
C LEU A 76 6.79 -14.37 -1.75
N CYS A 77 7.49 -14.81 -0.70
CA CYS A 77 8.52 -14.00 -0.05
C CYS A 77 9.72 -13.81 -0.99
N GLU A 78 10.18 -14.88 -1.60
CA GLU A 78 11.28 -14.84 -2.56
C GLU A 78 10.88 -14.10 -3.83
N LEU A 79 9.67 -14.30 -4.35
CA LEU A 79 9.16 -13.58 -5.53
C LEU A 79 9.09 -12.07 -5.31
N ARG A 80 8.64 -11.63 -4.13
CA ARG A 80 8.65 -10.20 -3.74
C ARG A 80 10.07 -9.66 -3.65
N ARG A 81 10.99 -10.43 -3.07
CA ARG A 81 12.40 -10.08 -2.97
C ARG A 81 13.01 -9.88 -4.36
N ILE A 82 12.76 -10.81 -5.27
CA ILE A 82 13.21 -10.74 -6.67
C ILE A 82 12.62 -9.50 -7.36
N SER A 83 11.32 -9.32 -7.29
CA SER A 83 10.63 -8.17 -7.90
C SER A 83 11.17 -6.83 -7.40
N ASN A 84 11.31 -6.67 -6.08
CA ASN A 84 11.87 -5.45 -5.50
C ASN A 84 13.33 -5.21 -5.87
N HIS A 85 14.14 -6.28 -5.96
CA HIS A 85 15.51 -6.17 -6.44
C HIS A 85 15.56 -5.63 -7.88
N TYR A 86 14.81 -6.25 -8.80
CA TYR A 86 14.79 -5.81 -10.21
C TYR A 86 14.14 -4.45 -10.39
N TYR A 87 13.18 -4.08 -9.58
CA TYR A 87 12.63 -2.72 -9.56
C TYR A 87 13.72 -1.67 -9.29
N ASN A 88 14.69 -1.98 -8.44
CA ASN A 88 15.74 -1.05 -8.07
C ASN A 88 16.92 -1.05 -9.05
N VAL A 89 17.21 -2.18 -9.71
CA VAL A 89 18.41 -2.32 -10.57
C VAL A 89 18.09 -2.27 -12.06
N SER A 90 16.90 -2.69 -12.50
CA SER A 90 16.53 -2.71 -13.93
C SER A 90 15.66 -1.50 -14.29
N GLY A 91 16.19 -0.61 -15.11
CA GLY A 91 15.45 0.54 -15.62
C GLY A 91 14.22 0.16 -16.45
N ILE A 92 14.26 -0.96 -17.15
CA ILE A 92 13.12 -1.48 -17.93
C ILE A 92 12.01 -1.94 -16.99
N TYR A 93 12.34 -2.80 -16.01
CA TYR A 93 11.38 -3.32 -15.05
C TYR A 93 10.73 -2.21 -14.23
N SER A 94 11.52 -1.28 -13.74
CA SER A 94 11.06 -0.12 -12.97
C SER A 94 10.10 0.77 -13.77
N ARG A 95 10.40 1.04 -15.06
CA ARG A 95 9.53 1.84 -15.94
C ARG A 95 8.20 1.15 -16.19
N VAL A 96 8.20 -0.16 -16.46
CA VAL A 96 6.97 -0.94 -16.65
C VAL A 96 6.11 -0.89 -15.39
N CYS A 97 6.68 -1.18 -14.22
CA CYS A 97 5.96 -1.12 -12.96
C CYS A 97 5.35 0.28 -12.70
N ASN A 98 6.12 1.34 -12.88
CA ASN A 98 5.64 2.71 -12.68
C ASN A 98 4.58 3.11 -13.71
N TYR A 99 4.75 2.74 -14.97
CA TYR A 99 3.76 3.03 -16.01
C TYR A 99 2.39 2.47 -15.64
N PHE A 100 2.31 1.18 -15.30
CA PHE A 100 1.05 0.56 -14.94
C PHE A 100 0.50 1.05 -13.59
N ALA A 101 1.35 1.33 -12.61
CA ALA A 101 0.93 1.83 -11.31
C ALA A 101 0.25 3.21 -11.39
N PHE A 102 0.72 4.06 -12.31
CA PHE A 102 0.24 5.43 -12.42
C PHE A 102 -0.64 5.70 -13.63
N LEU A 103 -1.01 4.67 -14.40
CA LEU A 103 -1.85 4.78 -15.59
C LEU A 103 -3.20 5.43 -15.28
N TYR A 104 -3.83 5.06 -14.17
CA TYR A 104 -5.16 5.55 -13.76
C TYR A 104 -5.12 6.81 -12.90
N ARG A 105 -3.97 7.43 -12.73
CA ARG A 105 -3.82 8.58 -11.83
C ARG A 105 -4.68 9.79 -12.25
N TYR A 106 -5.00 9.89 -13.52
CA TYR A 106 -5.64 11.08 -14.10
C TYR A 106 -7.14 10.91 -14.33
N ASP A 107 -7.64 9.68 -14.41
CA ASP A 107 -8.99 9.36 -14.87
C ASP A 107 -9.83 8.69 -13.78
N TRP A 108 -10.12 9.43 -12.71
CA TRP A 108 -11.10 8.98 -11.74
C TRP A 108 -12.09 10.09 -11.40
N TYR A 109 -13.32 9.72 -11.22
CA TYR A 109 -14.38 10.60 -10.77
C TYR A 109 -15.23 9.90 -9.73
N VAL A 110 -15.93 10.69 -8.92
CA VAL A 110 -16.89 10.20 -7.94
C VAL A 110 -18.24 10.78 -8.31
N ALA A 111 -19.24 9.92 -8.42
CA ALA A 111 -20.62 10.32 -8.71
C ALA A 111 -21.54 9.82 -7.59
N PRO A 112 -22.57 10.58 -7.19
CA PRO A 112 -23.57 10.09 -6.28
C PRO A 112 -24.40 9.04 -7.00
N GLU A 113 -24.66 7.93 -6.34
CA GLU A 113 -25.62 6.93 -6.78
C GLU A 113 -26.91 7.15 -6.03
N ILE A 114 -27.98 7.51 -6.74
CA ILE A 114 -29.28 7.84 -6.14
C ILE A 114 -30.19 6.64 -6.35
N TYR A 115 -30.51 5.95 -5.27
CA TYR A 115 -31.42 4.78 -5.27
C TYR A 115 -32.88 5.13 -4.98
N ASP A 116 -33.16 6.36 -4.50
CA ASP A 116 -34.49 6.74 -4.01
C ASP A 116 -34.85 8.15 -4.52
N ASP A 117 -35.84 8.19 -5.41
CA ASP A 117 -36.38 9.42 -5.98
C ASP A 117 -37.09 10.32 -4.95
N SER A 118 -37.35 9.82 -3.75
CA SER A 118 -37.96 10.58 -2.64
C SER A 118 -36.98 11.55 -1.97
N ILE A 119 -35.67 11.39 -2.18
CA ILE A 119 -34.65 12.21 -1.54
C ILE A 119 -34.51 13.54 -2.31
N LYS A 120 -34.64 14.66 -1.62
CA LYS A 120 -34.50 15.99 -2.21
C LYS A 120 -33.08 16.17 -2.76
N GLU A 121 -32.96 16.58 -4.02
CA GLU A 121 -31.69 16.80 -4.73
C GLU A 121 -30.72 17.70 -3.96
N GLU A 122 -31.22 18.77 -3.32
CA GLU A 122 -30.39 19.66 -2.49
C GLU A 122 -29.70 18.93 -1.32
N LYS A 123 -30.36 17.93 -0.71
CA LYS A 123 -29.78 17.14 0.38
C LYS A 123 -28.67 16.25 -0.16
N VAL A 124 -28.93 15.59 -1.30
CA VAL A 124 -27.93 14.73 -1.97
C VAL A 124 -26.68 15.54 -2.33
N LEU A 125 -26.85 16.71 -2.96
CA LEU A 125 -25.73 17.57 -3.33
C LEU A 125 -24.93 18.07 -2.13
N LYS A 126 -25.61 18.40 -1.04
CA LYS A 126 -24.93 18.82 0.21
C LYS A 126 -24.12 17.70 0.84
N ASP A 127 -24.67 16.50 0.91
CA ASP A 127 -23.98 15.35 1.52
C ASP A 127 -22.86 14.86 0.59
N PHE A 128 -23.07 14.91 -0.72
CA PHE A 128 -22.03 14.63 -1.71
C PHE A 128 -20.87 15.63 -1.63
N SER A 129 -21.14 16.92 -1.46
CA SER A 129 -20.08 17.92 -1.26
C SER A 129 -19.23 17.62 -0.02
N LYS A 130 -19.87 17.22 1.11
CA LYS A 130 -19.14 16.83 2.32
C LYS A 130 -18.27 15.59 2.10
N MET A 131 -18.81 14.61 1.36
CA MET A 131 -18.08 13.41 1.03
C MET A 131 -16.87 13.72 0.14
N LEU A 132 -17.02 14.61 -0.86
CA LEU A 132 -15.90 15.07 -1.69
C LEU A 132 -14.82 15.75 -0.84
N ASP A 133 -15.19 16.65 0.07
CA ASP A 133 -14.26 17.30 0.98
C ASP A 133 -13.52 16.27 1.86
N TYR A 134 -14.22 15.22 2.30
CA TYR A 134 -13.61 14.12 3.08
C TYR A 134 -12.61 13.30 2.25
N LEU A 135 -12.96 12.97 1.00
CA LEU A 135 -12.11 12.21 0.10
C LEU A 135 -10.87 13.02 -0.32
N ASP A 136 -11.05 14.31 -0.61
CA ASP A 136 -9.95 15.21 -0.96
C ASP A 136 -8.96 15.37 0.20
N ASN A 137 -9.45 15.52 1.42
CA ASN A 137 -8.62 15.57 2.62
C ASN A 137 -7.88 14.25 2.89
N SER A 138 -8.39 13.14 2.37
CA SER A 138 -7.78 11.81 2.50
C SER A 138 -6.66 11.55 1.48
N TYR A 139 -6.48 12.42 0.48
CA TYR A 139 -5.48 12.31 -0.60
C TYR A 139 -5.53 10.96 -1.35
N LEU A 140 -6.73 10.39 -1.51
CA LEU A 140 -6.91 9.04 -2.05
C LEU A 140 -6.32 8.86 -3.44
N LYS A 141 -6.45 9.87 -4.31
CA LYS A 141 -5.91 9.81 -5.68
C LYS A 141 -4.41 9.49 -5.70
N LYS A 142 -3.64 10.14 -4.81
CA LYS A 142 -2.21 9.84 -4.65
C LYS A 142 -2.00 8.46 -4.06
N LYS A 143 -2.78 8.10 -3.05
CA LYS A 143 -2.69 6.80 -2.36
C LYS A 143 -2.98 5.63 -3.30
N PHE A 144 -3.94 5.75 -4.20
CA PHE A 144 -4.21 4.68 -5.18
C PHE A 144 -3.01 4.39 -6.08
N GLY A 145 -2.23 5.38 -6.50
CA GLY A 145 -0.98 5.14 -7.24
C GLY A 145 0.07 4.39 -6.40
N GLU A 146 0.21 4.74 -5.11
CA GLU A 146 1.10 4.05 -4.18
C GLU A 146 0.65 2.60 -3.92
N ILE A 147 -0.67 2.38 -3.75
CA ILE A 147 -1.29 1.05 -3.61
C ILE A 147 -1.04 0.22 -4.86
N ALA A 148 -1.34 0.77 -6.05
CA ALA A 148 -1.13 0.08 -7.32
C ALA A 148 0.33 -0.33 -7.51
N LEU A 149 1.27 0.56 -7.19
CA LEU A 149 2.70 0.24 -7.26
C LEU A 149 3.08 -0.89 -6.29
N SER A 150 2.53 -0.88 -5.08
CA SER A 150 2.75 -1.97 -4.12
C SER A 150 2.19 -3.30 -4.62
N VAL A 151 0.97 -3.30 -5.15
CA VAL A 151 0.34 -4.50 -5.74
C VAL A 151 1.18 -5.04 -6.89
N ILE A 152 1.65 -4.19 -7.79
CA ILE A 152 2.48 -4.60 -8.92
C ILE A 152 3.81 -5.21 -8.47
N LYS A 153 4.48 -4.57 -7.50
CA LYS A 153 5.80 -4.99 -7.02
C LYS A 153 5.77 -6.17 -6.06
N ASN A 154 4.78 -6.19 -5.17
CA ASN A 154 4.72 -7.16 -4.07
C ASN A 154 3.62 -8.22 -4.28
N GLY A 155 2.79 -8.09 -5.33
CA GLY A 155 1.63 -8.94 -5.59
C GLY A 155 0.39 -8.52 -4.81
N CYS A 156 0.56 -7.86 -3.67
CA CYS A 156 -0.54 -7.37 -2.85
C CYS A 156 -0.16 -6.11 -2.07
N TYR A 157 -1.18 -5.47 -1.51
CA TYR A 157 -1.07 -4.36 -0.58
C TYR A 157 -1.97 -4.65 0.62
N TYR A 158 -1.46 -4.39 1.81
CA TYR A 158 -2.23 -4.38 3.05
C TYR A 158 -2.20 -2.99 3.65
N GLY A 159 -3.35 -2.52 4.10
CA GLY A 159 -3.48 -1.22 4.73
C GLY A 159 -4.39 -1.25 5.95
N TYR A 160 -4.18 -0.30 6.84
CA TYR A 160 -5.03 -0.05 7.99
C TYR A 160 -5.63 1.34 7.88
N ILE A 161 -6.96 1.43 7.96
CA ILE A 161 -7.71 2.68 7.88
C ILE A 161 -7.77 3.31 9.26
N VAL A 162 -7.23 4.51 9.38
CA VAL A 162 -7.36 5.33 10.58
C VAL A 162 -8.36 6.46 10.27
N PRO A 163 -9.62 6.34 10.74
CA PRO A 163 -10.63 7.36 10.47
C PRO A 163 -10.38 8.62 11.28
N SER A 164 -10.72 9.76 10.70
CA SER A 164 -10.71 11.07 11.35
C SER A 164 -11.98 11.83 10.98
N SER A 165 -12.34 12.86 11.75
CA SER A 165 -13.51 13.71 11.46
C SER A 165 -13.43 14.47 10.13
N LYS A 166 -12.23 14.67 9.58
CA LYS A 166 -11.99 15.45 8.35
C LYS A 166 -11.53 14.64 7.16
N GLY A 167 -11.23 13.36 7.35
CA GLY A 167 -10.70 12.49 6.32
C GLY A 167 -10.23 11.18 6.93
N MET A 168 -9.61 10.32 6.14
CA MET A 168 -9.00 9.09 6.62
C MET A 168 -7.53 9.02 6.23
N VAL A 169 -6.76 8.32 7.04
CA VAL A 169 -5.37 7.98 6.72
C VAL A 169 -5.32 6.47 6.47
N LEU A 170 -4.85 6.11 5.29
CA LEU A 170 -4.56 4.72 4.97
C LEU A 170 -3.09 4.46 5.27
N GLN A 171 -2.85 3.73 6.35
CA GLN A 171 -1.52 3.35 6.79
C GLN A 171 -1.09 2.06 6.09
N PRO A 172 0.00 2.05 5.30
CA PRO A 172 0.50 0.83 4.70
C PRO A 172 1.04 -0.11 5.77
N LEU A 173 0.79 -1.40 5.60
CA LEU A 173 1.32 -2.45 6.45
C LEU A 173 2.42 -3.24 5.69
N PRO A 174 3.45 -3.71 6.39
CA PRO A 174 4.51 -4.51 5.77
C PRO A 174 3.96 -5.84 5.29
N VAL A 175 3.99 -6.07 3.98
CA VAL A 175 3.36 -7.21 3.30
C VAL A 175 3.84 -8.55 3.84
N ASP A 176 5.13 -8.67 4.17
CA ASP A 176 5.73 -9.91 4.68
C ASP A 176 5.28 -10.26 6.12
N PHE A 177 4.66 -9.31 6.81
CA PHE A 177 4.12 -9.49 8.15
C PHE A 177 2.59 -9.46 8.18
N CYS A 178 1.95 -9.53 7.01
CA CYS A 178 0.51 -9.60 6.85
C CYS A 178 0.11 -10.87 6.12
N ARG A 179 -1.05 -11.42 6.48
CA ARG A 179 -1.70 -12.49 5.72
C ARG A 179 -3.21 -12.35 5.83
N SER A 180 -3.92 -12.90 4.85
CA SER A 180 -5.37 -13.01 4.88
C SER A 180 -5.75 -14.40 4.41
N ARG A 181 -6.41 -15.17 5.27
CA ARG A 181 -6.78 -16.57 5.02
C ARG A 181 -8.28 -16.76 4.80
N PHE A 182 -9.08 -15.82 5.22
CA PHE A 182 -10.54 -15.89 5.16
C PHE A 182 -11.15 -14.49 5.03
N PHE A 183 -12.44 -14.45 4.77
CA PHE A 183 -13.23 -13.23 4.68
C PHE A 183 -14.23 -13.17 5.84
N VAL A 184 -14.51 -11.97 6.31
CA VAL A 184 -15.55 -11.68 7.28
C VAL A 184 -16.47 -10.64 6.65
N GLU A 185 -17.74 -10.97 6.42
CA GLU A 185 -18.71 -10.06 5.79
C GLU A 185 -18.16 -9.42 4.49
N ASP A 186 -17.64 -10.24 3.59
CA ASP A 186 -16.99 -9.84 2.31
C ASP A 186 -15.70 -9.02 2.45
N ASN A 187 -15.26 -8.67 3.65
CA ASN A 187 -13.99 -8.01 3.89
C ASN A 187 -12.88 -9.04 4.15
N PRO A 188 -11.68 -8.87 3.57
CA PRO A 188 -10.57 -9.75 3.85
C PRO A 188 -10.14 -9.59 5.32
N ALA A 189 -10.17 -10.68 6.06
CA ALA A 189 -9.65 -10.70 7.42
C ALA A 189 -8.13 -10.66 7.38
N VAL A 190 -7.55 -9.57 7.85
CA VAL A 190 -6.11 -9.35 7.83
C VAL A 190 -5.52 -9.70 9.18
N GLU A 191 -4.58 -10.64 9.19
CA GLU A 191 -3.77 -10.97 10.36
C GLU A 191 -2.41 -10.29 10.23
N PHE A 192 -1.97 -9.66 11.32
CA PHE A 192 -0.67 -9.00 11.41
C PHE A 192 0.25 -9.76 12.37
N ASN A 193 1.49 -10.00 11.94
CA ASN A 193 2.48 -10.69 12.76
C ASN A 193 3.18 -9.71 13.71
N MET A 194 2.91 -9.82 15.00
CA MET A 194 3.47 -8.94 16.04
C MET A 194 4.98 -9.06 16.19
N LYS A 195 5.60 -10.14 15.64
CA LYS A 195 7.07 -10.27 15.56
C LYS A 195 7.72 -9.17 14.72
N PHE A 196 6.93 -8.44 13.90
CA PHE A 196 7.40 -7.26 13.20
C PHE A 196 8.09 -6.26 14.12
N PHE A 197 7.49 -5.97 15.28
CA PHE A 197 8.08 -5.03 16.23
C PHE A 197 9.38 -5.55 16.86
N ASP A 198 9.59 -6.86 16.93
CA ASP A 198 10.82 -7.48 17.46
C ASP A 198 12.00 -7.42 16.47
N THR A 199 11.74 -7.09 15.20
CA THR A 199 12.82 -6.86 14.22
C THR A 199 13.66 -5.63 14.58
N PHE A 200 13.10 -4.69 15.35
CA PHE A 200 13.80 -3.53 15.88
C PHE A 200 14.60 -3.93 17.15
N LYS A 201 15.91 -3.98 17.03
CA LYS A 201 16.80 -4.39 18.13
C LYS A 201 16.78 -3.38 19.30
N ASP A 202 16.76 -2.08 18.99
CA ASP A 202 16.69 -1.02 20.00
C ASP A 202 15.28 -0.92 20.59
N ILE A 203 15.18 -1.13 21.90
CA ILE A 203 13.92 -1.08 22.65
C ILE A 203 13.28 0.32 22.57
N SER A 204 14.08 1.38 22.68
CA SER A 204 13.59 2.76 22.64
C SER A 204 13.01 3.11 21.25
N TYR A 205 13.67 2.65 20.20
CA TYR A 205 13.21 2.81 18.82
C TYR A 205 11.94 1.96 18.57
N ARG A 206 11.93 0.71 19.01
CA ARG A 206 10.76 -0.19 18.95
C ARG A 206 9.52 0.46 19.58
N MET A 207 9.66 0.99 20.78
CA MET A 207 8.54 1.66 21.49
C MET A 207 8.07 2.91 20.78
N ARG A 208 8.95 3.66 20.14
CA ARG A 208 8.57 4.81 19.30
C ARG A 208 7.79 4.37 18.07
N VAL A 209 8.27 3.35 17.36
CA VAL A 209 7.57 2.79 16.21
C VAL A 209 6.19 2.26 16.61
N LEU A 210 6.10 1.49 17.71
CA LEU A 210 4.83 0.96 18.21
C LEU A 210 3.80 2.06 18.50
N LYS A 211 4.25 3.21 19.03
CA LYS A 211 3.36 4.36 19.29
C LYS A 211 2.85 5.05 18.02
N LEU A 212 3.48 4.83 16.87
CA LEU A 212 3.00 5.36 15.59
C LEU A 212 1.87 4.51 15.01
N PHE A 213 1.75 3.25 15.48
CA PHE A 213 0.67 2.37 15.09
C PHE A 213 -0.61 2.65 15.90
N PRO A 214 -1.79 2.39 15.35
CA PRO A 214 -3.06 2.46 16.06
C PRO A 214 -3.05 1.64 17.36
N GLU A 215 -3.92 2.00 18.29
CA GLU A 215 -4.01 1.35 19.60
C GLU A 215 -4.22 -0.17 19.53
N GLU A 216 -4.89 -0.64 18.49
CA GLU A 216 -5.13 -2.06 18.27
C GLU A 216 -3.82 -2.84 18.15
N PHE A 217 -2.84 -2.33 17.40
CA PHE A 217 -1.52 -2.94 17.30
C PHE A 217 -0.75 -2.90 18.62
N GLN A 218 -0.90 -1.82 19.37
CA GLN A 218 -0.28 -1.69 20.70
C GLN A 218 -0.83 -2.75 21.66
N LYS A 219 -2.16 -2.93 21.68
CA LYS A 219 -2.84 -3.98 22.46
C LYS A 219 -2.40 -5.37 22.01
N GLY A 220 -2.39 -5.63 20.70
CA GLY A 220 -1.95 -6.90 20.13
C GLY A 220 -0.50 -7.24 20.50
N TYR A 221 0.40 -6.26 20.45
CA TYR A 221 1.80 -6.46 20.84
C TYR A 221 1.96 -6.77 22.33
N VAL A 222 1.20 -6.12 23.23
CA VAL A 222 1.19 -6.42 24.65
C VAL A 222 0.71 -7.86 24.91
N LEU A 223 -0.39 -8.25 24.25
CA LEU A 223 -0.92 -9.62 24.35
C LEU A 223 0.11 -10.66 23.85
N TYR A 224 0.79 -10.35 22.73
CA TYR A 224 1.86 -11.19 22.21
C TYR A 224 2.99 -11.37 23.23
N LYS A 225 3.47 -10.29 23.84
CA LYS A 225 4.55 -10.37 24.85
C LYS A 225 4.12 -11.08 26.13
N GLN A 226 2.85 -11.08 26.47
CA GLN A 226 2.30 -11.82 27.62
C GLN A 226 2.01 -13.29 27.30
N GLY A 227 2.21 -13.74 26.07
CA GLY A 227 1.83 -15.09 25.63
C GLY A 227 0.31 -15.33 25.63
N LYS A 228 -0.48 -14.24 25.64
CA LYS A 228 -1.94 -14.25 25.71
C LYS A 228 -2.60 -13.97 24.36
N LEU A 229 -1.89 -14.08 23.25
CA LEU A 229 -2.54 -14.14 21.94
C LEU A 229 -3.39 -15.42 21.94
N ILE A 230 -4.62 -15.29 22.40
CA ILE A 230 -5.56 -16.39 22.38
C ILE A 230 -5.90 -16.66 20.93
N SER A 231 -5.84 -17.94 20.54
CA SER A 231 -6.45 -18.44 19.34
C SER A 231 -7.91 -18.04 19.35
N THR A 232 -8.25 -16.99 18.62
CA THR A 232 -9.62 -16.86 18.17
C THR A 232 -9.90 -18.04 17.25
N GLU A 233 -11.16 -18.43 17.06
CA GLU A 233 -11.57 -19.52 16.15
C GLU A 233 -10.84 -19.50 14.80
N TYR A 234 -10.20 -18.37 14.46
CA TYR A 234 -9.57 -18.02 13.19
C TYR A 234 -8.10 -17.60 13.32
N GLY A 235 -7.54 -17.50 14.54
CA GLY A 235 -6.17 -17.06 14.78
C GLY A 235 -5.20 -18.20 15.01
N ASP A 236 -3.95 -18.01 14.61
CA ASP A 236 -2.83 -18.94 14.89
C ASP A 236 -1.90 -18.27 15.89
N CYS A 237 -1.99 -18.71 17.13
CA CYS A 237 -1.31 -18.08 18.26
C CYS A 237 0.17 -18.38 18.35
N GLU A 238 0.61 -19.54 17.86
CA GLU A 238 2.01 -19.96 17.95
C GLU A 238 2.94 -19.08 17.14
N GLY A 239 2.43 -18.50 16.05
CA GLY A 239 3.21 -17.66 15.14
C GLY A 239 3.35 -16.18 15.54
N GLY A 240 2.59 -15.69 16.54
CA GLY A 240 2.51 -14.26 16.87
C GLY A 240 1.54 -13.47 15.98
N TRP A 241 0.62 -14.14 15.31
CA TRP A 241 -0.38 -13.54 14.42
C TRP A 241 -1.56 -13.02 15.23
N TYR A 242 -1.91 -11.78 14.97
CA TYR A 242 -3.03 -11.08 15.59
C TYR A 242 -4.03 -10.67 14.52
N LEU A 243 -5.29 -11.05 14.67
CA LEU A 243 -6.36 -10.67 13.77
C LEU A 243 -6.74 -9.20 14.03
N LEU A 244 -6.58 -8.37 13.01
CA LEU A 244 -7.01 -6.99 13.03
C LEU A 244 -8.50 -6.87 12.74
N ASP A 245 -9.11 -5.77 13.18
CA ASP A 245 -10.52 -5.48 12.90
C ASP A 245 -10.75 -5.39 11.38
N PRO A 246 -11.58 -6.28 10.80
CA PRO A 246 -11.87 -6.28 9.37
C PRO A 246 -12.49 -4.98 8.86
N ALA A 247 -13.19 -4.22 9.73
CA ALA A 247 -13.77 -2.93 9.36
C ALA A 247 -12.70 -1.85 9.09
N ASN A 248 -11.52 -2.01 9.68
CA ASN A 248 -10.42 -1.06 9.57
C ASN A 248 -9.28 -1.54 8.68
N THR A 249 -9.40 -2.70 8.06
CA THR A 249 -8.33 -3.27 7.23
C THR A 249 -8.74 -3.38 5.77
N VAL A 250 -7.77 -3.23 4.89
CA VAL A 250 -7.94 -3.43 3.46
C VAL A 250 -6.82 -4.29 2.90
N LYS A 251 -7.17 -5.16 1.95
CA LYS A 251 -6.24 -5.90 1.12
C LYS A 251 -6.56 -5.63 -0.34
N PHE A 252 -5.54 -5.30 -1.11
CA PHE A 252 -5.64 -5.21 -2.56
C PHE A 252 -4.67 -6.19 -3.19
N ASN A 253 -5.13 -6.91 -4.20
CA ASN A 253 -4.32 -7.75 -5.08
C ASN A 253 -4.86 -7.70 -6.51
N PHE A 254 -4.16 -8.29 -7.44
CA PHE A 254 -4.60 -8.37 -8.83
C PHE A 254 -5.17 -9.77 -9.12
N ASN A 255 -6.44 -9.81 -9.52
CA ASN A 255 -7.16 -11.06 -9.87
C ASN A 255 -7.06 -12.18 -8.80
N GLY A 256 -7.08 -11.82 -7.53
CA GLY A 256 -6.99 -12.80 -6.44
C GLY A 256 -5.60 -13.42 -6.23
N SER A 257 -4.59 -12.99 -6.99
CA SER A 257 -3.22 -13.47 -6.89
C SER A 257 -2.35 -12.53 -6.06
N ASP A 258 -1.56 -13.08 -5.16
CA ASP A 258 -0.57 -12.34 -4.36
C ASP A 258 0.85 -12.40 -4.99
N VAL A 259 0.96 -12.85 -6.25
CA VAL A 259 2.23 -12.89 -7.00
C VAL A 259 2.50 -11.53 -7.64
N PRO A 260 3.73 -10.98 -7.58
CA PRO A 260 4.10 -9.74 -8.25
C PRO A 260 3.81 -9.80 -9.76
N LEU A 261 3.11 -8.79 -10.29
CA LEU A 261 2.48 -8.85 -11.61
C LEU A 261 3.47 -9.16 -12.76
N PHE A 262 4.66 -8.55 -12.73
CA PHE A 262 5.64 -8.64 -13.80
C PHE A 262 6.86 -9.51 -13.47
N VAL A 263 6.84 -10.28 -12.38
CA VAL A 263 7.98 -11.12 -11.99
C VAL A 263 8.32 -12.15 -13.07
N ASN A 264 7.34 -12.64 -13.80
CA ASN A 264 7.52 -13.58 -14.90
C ASN A 264 8.28 -13.00 -16.11
N SER A 265 8.35 -11.68 -16.25
CA SER A 265 9.08 -11.03 -17.35
C SER A 265 10.57 -10.85 -17.05
N ILE A 266 10.99 -11.03 -15.79
CA ILE A 266 12.39 -10.83 -15.36
C ILE A 266 13.37 -11.73 -16.11
N PRO A 267 13.10 -13.03 -16.32
CA PRO A 267 13.99 -13.89 -17.12
C PRO A 267 14.24 -13.37 -18.54
N SER A 268 13.21 -12.80 -19.19
CA SER A 268 13.35 -12.20 -20.52
C SER A 268 14.18 -10.91 -20.51
N ILE A 269 14.06 -10.12 -19.44
CA ILE A 269 14.91 -8.92 -19.24
C ILE A 269 16.38 -9.33 -19.11
N LEU A 270 16.67 -10.40 -18.38
CA LEU A 270 18.03 -10.94 -18.25
C LEU A 270 18.59 -11.42 -19.60
N ASP A 271 17.77 -12.01 -20.47
CA ASP A 271 18.19 -12.39 -21.83
C ASP A 271 18.53 -11.16 -22.67
N LEU A 272 17.72 -10.12 -22.57
CA LEU A 272 17.96 -8.86 -23.28
C LEU A 272 19.27 -8.22 -22.84
N ASP A 273 19.52 -8.14 -21.53
CA ASP A 273 20.75 -7.58 -20.98
C ASP A 273 21.97 -8.40 -21.45
N ALA A 274 21.88 -9.72 -21.42
CA ALA A 274 22.95 -10.61 -21.92
C ALA A 274 23.21 -10.44 -23.42
N ALA A 275 22.17 -10.29 -24.23
CA ALA A 275 22.29 -10.05 -25.67
C ALA A 275 22.96 -8.69 -25.95
N GLN A 276 22.59 -7.65 -25.24
CA GLN A 276 23.20 -6.32 -25.37
C GLN A 276 24.70 -6.34 -25.00
N ASP A 277 25.06 -7.08 -23.96
CA ASP A 277 26.48 -7.23 -23.56
C ASP A 277 27.28 -7.99 -24.61
N LEU A 278 26.69 -9.00 -25.25
CA LEU A 278 27.33 -9.72 -26.36
C LEU A 278 27.58 -8.81 -27.58
N ASP A 279 26.60 -7.97 -27.92
CA ASP A 279 26.71 -7.05 -29.04
C ASP A 279 27.78 -5.96 -28.78
N ARG A 280 27.86 -5.44 -27.55
CA ARG A 280 28.95 -4.51 -27.16
C ARG A 280 30.31 -5.13 -27.27
N ARG A 281 30.47 -6.41 -26.87
CA ARG A 281 31.76 -7.12 -26.97
C ARG A 281 32.17 -7.41 -28.41
N LYS A 282 31.21 -7.54 -29.33
CA LYS A 282 31.51 -7.72 -30.78
C LYS A 282 31.95 -6.43 -31.47
N GLN A 283 31.60 -5.27 -30.90
CA GLN A 283 31.97 -3.95 -31.44
C GLN A 283 33.30 -3.43 -30.90
N MET A 284 33.90 -4.08 -29.93
CA MET A 284 35.25 -3.85 -29.41
C MET A 284 36.24 -4.77 -30.13
#